data_9218b941f18d4fec21a03357ee0c5ef0
#
_entry.id   9218b941f18d4fec21a03357ee0c5ef0
#
_cell.length_a   1.000
_cell.length_b   1.000
_cell.length_c   1.000
_cell.angle_alpha   90.00
_cell.angle_beta   90.00
_cell.angle_gamma   90.00
#
_symmetry.space_group_name_H-M   'P 1'
#
loop_
_entity.id
_entity.type
_entity.pdbx_description
1 polymer ?
#
loop_
_entity_poly.entity_id
_entity_poly.type
_entity_poly.pdbx_seq_one_letter_code
_entity_poly.pdbx_strand_id
1 'polypeptide(L)'
;MIRATLAKDPREVAGMFDAVARRYDLTNDVMSLWQIRMWRRVARAAVGAAPGLRILDLAAGTGTSAVEYAADGADVVACDLSPGMVAEGRRRHPEIEFVVGDAMALPFADADFDVVTISYGLRNVQDTAAALAEMARVTRPGGRLVIAEFSTPVRRALRGLYRFYLGAALPAVGRLVSSNPRAYAYLGESIVAWPDQEALAALMHAAGWRGVGYKNLSGGIVAIHRGTLPEG
;
A
#
# COMPACT_ATOMS: atom_id res chain seq x y z
N MET A 1 -11.26 -21.49 -2.74
CA MET A 1 -10.35 -20.43 -2.25
C MET A 1 -9.79 -19.70 -3.46
N ILE A 2 -10.09 -18.42 -3.57
CA ILE A 2 -9.65 -17.53 -4.68
C ILE A 2 -8.17 -17.19 -4.44
N ARG A 3 -7.35 -17.27 -5.49
CA ARG A 3 -5.96 -16.83 -5.50
C ARG A 3 -5.83 -15.80 -6.61
N ALA A 4 -5.28 -14.62 -6.31
CA ALA A 4 -4.83 -13.70 -7.33
C ALA A 4 -3.59 -14.26 -8.06
N THR A 5 -3.44 -13.90 -9.33
CA THR A 5 -2.29 -14.22 -10.18
C THR A 5 -1.43 -12.99 -10.40
N LEU A 6 -0.23 -13.13 -10.98
CA LEU A 6 0.60 -11.99 -11.36
C LEU A 6 0.00 -11.13 -12.48
N ALA A 7 -1.10 -11.57 -13.11
CA ALA A 7 -1.91 -10.74 -13.99
C ALA A 7 -2.69 -9.66 -13.22
N LYS A 8 -2.82 -9.82 -11.89
CA LYS A 8 -3.42 -8.86 -10.95
C LYS A 8 -4.84 -8.43 -11.36
N ASP A 9 -5.66 -9.40 -11.83
CA ASP A 9 -7.06 -9.10 -12.12
C ASP A 9 -7.74 -8.50 -10.88
N PRO A 10 -8.36 -7.31 -10.99
CA PRO A 10 -8.94 -6.61 -9.85
C PRO A 10 -9.96 -7.46 -9.07
N ARG A 11 -10.74 -8.31 -9.75
CA ARG A 11 -11.73 -9.18 -9.10
C ARG A 11 -11.08 -10.31 -8.29
N GLU A 12 -9.98 -10.89 -8.81
CA GLU A 12 -9.21 -11.92 -8.09
C GLU A 12 -8.53 -11.32 -6.86
N VAL A 13 -7.95 -10.13 -7.00
CA VAL A 13 -7.29 -9.38 -5.92
C VAL A 13 -8.30 -9.03 -4.83
N ALA A 14 -9.43 -8.40 -5.17
CA ALA A 14 -10.47 -8.05 -4.21
C ALA A 14 -11.00 -9.29 -3.49
N GLY A 15 -11.37 -10.36 -4.21
CA GLY A 15 -11.88 -11.58 -3.61
C GLY A 15 -10.88 -12.32 -2.71
N MET A 16 -9.57 -12.19 -2.98
CA MET A 16 -8.52 -12.73 -2.10
C MET A 16 -8.46 -11.96 -0.78
N PHE A 17 -8.54 -10.63 -0.82
CA PHE A 17 -8.51 -9.77 0.38
C PHE A 17 -9.81 -9.87 1.17
N ASP A 18 -10.99 -9.97 0.53
CA ASP A 18 -12.27 -10.22 1.20
C ASP A 18 -12.21 -11.44 2.12
N ALA A 19 -11.57 -12.53 1.66
CA ALA A 19 -11.48 -13.77 2.40
C ALA A 19 -10.64 -13.68 3.70
N VAL A 20 -9.79 -12.66 3.84
CA VAL A 20 -8.87 -12.49 4.98
C VAL A 20 -9.15 -11.25 5.83
N ALA A 21 -10.09 -10.40 5.45
CA ALA A 21 -10.34 -9.08 6.04
C ALA A 21 -10.38 -9.06 7.57
N ARG A 22 -11.08 -10.01 8.20
CA ARG A 22 -11.26 -10.03 9.67
C ARG A 22 -9.98 -10.26 10.47
N ARG A 23 -9.00 -10.97 9.92
CA ARG A 23 -7.74 -11.36 10.60
C ARG A 23 -6.50 -10.75 9.96
N TYR A 24 -6.70 -9.86 9.00
CA TYR A 24 -5.63 -9.31 8.16
C TYR A 24 -4.52 -8.65 8.98
N ASP A 25 -4.88 -7.76 9.89
CA ASP A 25 -3.91 -6.99 10.69
C ASP A 25 -3.07 -7.89 11.61
N LEU A 26 -3.71 -8.82 12.33
CA LEU A 26 -3.01 -9.75 13.22
C LEU A 26 -2.03 -10.64 12.46
N THR A 27 -2.44 -11.10 11.27
CA THR A 27 -1.58 -11.97 10.47
C THR A 27 -0.38 -11.20 9.93
N ASN A 28 -0.54 -9.95 9.51
CA ASN A 28 0.56 -9.09 9.07
C ASN A 28 1.54 -8.76 10.21
N ASP A 29 1.05 -8.50 11.42
CA ASP A 29 1.89 -8.30 12.60
C ASP A 29 2.80 -9.51 12.85
N VAL A 30 2.25 -10.72 12.86
CA VAL A 30 3.02 -11.96 13.09
C VAL A 30 4.02 -12.21 11.96
N MET A 31 3.59 -12.10 10.70
CA MET A 31 4.44 -12.39 9.53
C MET A 31 5.59 -11.42 9.36
N SER A 32 5.41 -10.16 9.74
CA SER A 32 6.48 -9.15 9.71
C SER A 32 7.37 -9.16 10.95
N LEU A 33 7.18 -10.08 11.88
CA LEU A 33 7.84 -10.07 13.20
C LEU A 33 7.68 -8.70 13.87
N TRP A 34 6.46 -8.14 13.85
CA TRP A 34 6.10 -6.80 14.35
C TRP A 34 6.82 -5.62 13.70
N GLN A 35 7.68 -5.83 12.69
CA GLN A 35 8.37 -4.75 11.99
C GLN A 35 7.41 -3.81 11.26
N ILE A 36 6.23 -4.31 10.84
CA ILE A 36 5.20 -3.49 10.18
C ILE A 36 4.80 -2.27 11.01
N ARG A 37 4.81 -2.37 12.33
CA ARG A 37 4.50 -1.23 13.23
C ARG A 37 5.55 -0.12 13.14
N MET A 38 6.82 -0.48 13.05
CA MET A 38 7.91 0.48 12.85
C MET A 38 7.82 1.11 11.45
N TRP A 39 7.58 0.29 10.42
CA TRP A 39 7.44 0.78 9.06
C TRP A 39 6.24 1.74 8.92
N ARG A 40 5.10 1.43 9.56
CA ARG A 40 3.91 2.29 9.60
C ARG A 40 4.20 3.63 10.27
N ARG A 41 4.94 3.65 11.40
CA ARG A 41 5.34 4.92 12.04
C ARG A 41 6.16 5.81 11.10
N VAL A 42 7.08 5.23 10.34
CA VAL A 42 7.91 6.00 9.39
C VAL A 42 7.06 6.46 8.20
N ALA A 43 6.13 5.64 7.70
CA ALA A 43 5.18 6.05 6.65
C ALA A 43 4.27 7.18 7.13
N ARG A 44 3.69 7.09 8.35
CA ARG A 44 2.89 8.14 8.96
C ARG A 44 3.65 9.47 9.06
N ALA A 45 4.91 9.42 9.50
CA ALA A 45 5.76 10.61 9.54
C ALA A 45 6.04 11.19 8.15
N ALA A 46 6.15 10.35 7.10
CA ALA A 46 6.33 10.80 5.73
C ALA A 46 5.06 11.41 5.13
N VAL A 47 3.88 10.88 5.48
CA VAL A 47 2.56 11.45 5.15
C VAL A 47 2.41 12.82 5.79
N GLY A 48 2.81 12.97 7.05
CA GLY A 48 2.77 14.25 7.77
C GLY A 48 1.34 14.78 7.85
N ALA A 49 0.42 13.94 8.31
CA ALA A 49 -0.97 14.32 8.56
C ALA A 49 -1.05 15.46 9.57
N ALA A 50 -1.92 16.43 9.33
CA ALA A 50 -2.13 17.60 10.18
C ALA A 50 -3.53 18.18 9.97
N PRO A 51 -4.05 19.00 10.90
CA PRO A 51 -5.30 19.70 10.72
C PRO A 51 -5.32 20.55 9.44
N GLY A 52 -6.45 20.50 8.72
CA GLY A 52 -6.65 21.23 7.46
C GLY A 52 -6.16 20.49 6.21
N LEU A 53 -5.47 19.35 6.33
CA LEU A 53 -5.11 18.51 5.19
C LEU A 53 -6.22 17.50 4.90
N ARG A 54 -6.54 17.32 3.61
CA ARG A 54 -7.40 16.26 3.10
C ARG A 54 -6.53 15.15 2.51
N ILE A 55 -6.66 13.95 3.05
CA ILE A 55 -5.79 12.80 2.75
C ILE A 55 -6.60 11.66 2.13
N LEU A 56 -6.12 11.13 1.01
CA LEU A 56 -6.61 9.88 0.44
C LEU A 56 -5.67 8.72 0.82
N ASP A 57 -6.17 7.77 1.59
CA ASP A 57 -5.47 6.51 1.89
C ASP A 57 -5.97 5.42 0.93
N LEU A 58 -5.14 5.03 -0.04
CA LEU A 58 -5.45 4.01 -1.06
C LEU A 58 -5.00 2.63 -0.61
N ALA A 59 -5.76 1.61 -1.01
CA ALA A 59 -5.62 0.25 -0.52
C ALA A 59 -5.62 0.24 1.02
N ALA A 60 -6.52 1.02 1.60
CA ALA A 60 -6.58 1.28 3.03
C ALA A 60 -6.94 0.04 3.86
N GLY A 61 -7.46 -1.00 3.22
CA GLY A 61 -7.91 -2.22 3.88
C GLY A 61 -8.99 -1.91 4.92
N THR A 62 -8.73 -2.29 6.16
CA THR A 62 -9.64 -2.03 7.29
C THR A 62 -9.45 -0.64 7.93
N GLY A 63 -8.61 0.23 7.35
CA GLY A 63 -8.45 1.62 7.77
C GLY A 63 -7.41 1.87 8.87
N THR A 64 -6.53 0.91 9.16
CA THR A 64 -5.56 1.02 10.26
C THR A 64 -4.67 2.27 10.15
N SER A 65 -4.23 2.64 8.93
CA SER A 65 -3.45 3.87 8.71
C SER A 65 -4.33 5.11 8.68
N ALA A 66 -5.51 5.02 8.07
CA ALA A 66 -6.47 6.12 7.98
C ALA A 66 -6.83 6.69 9.35
N VAL A 67 -7.09 5.80 10.33
CA VAL A 67 -7.36 6.20 11.73
C VAL A 67 -6.20 6.96 12.36
N GLU A 68 -4.96 6.53 12.08
CA GLU A 68 -3.78 7.23 12.60
C GLU A 68 -3.64 8.64 12.01
N TYR A 69 -3.99 8.83 10.72
CA TYR A 69 -3.97 10.14 10.07
C TYR A 69 -5.11 11.04 10.57
N ALA A 70 -6.30 10.48 10.78
CA ALA A 70 -7.42 11.21 11.38
C ALA A 70 -7.14 11.63 12.83
N ALA A 71 -6.46 10.79 13.60
CA ALA A 71 -6.01 11.13 14.95
C ALA A 71 -5.00 12.30 14.98
N ASP A 72 -4.25 12.52 13.88
CA ASP A 72 -3.38 13.69 13.68
C ASP A 72 -4.16 14.94 13.24
N GLY A 73 -5.49 14.84 13.08
CA GLY A 73 -6.39 15.96 12.77
C GLY A 73 -6.67 16.18 11.29
N ALA A 74 -6.25 15.29 10.41
CA ALA A 74 -6.54 15.37 8.98
C ALA A 74 -7.96 14.90 8.65
N ASP A 75 -8.53 15.44 7.55
CA ASP A 75 -9.73 14.88 6.90
C ASP A 75 -9.31 13.70 6.01
N VAL A 76 -9.78 12.50 6.31
CA VAL A 76 -9.27 11.27 5.70
C VAL A 76 -10.36 10.50 4.99
N VAL A 77 -10.11 10.19 3.71
CA VAL A 77 -10.89 9.24 2.93
C VAL A 77 -10.07 7.95 2.74
N ALA A 78 -10.62 6.83 3.18
CA ALA A 78 -10.06 5.49 3.02
C ALA A 78 -10.68 4.81 1.80
N CYS A 79 -9.88 4.51 0.77
CA CYS A 79 -10.34 3.88 -0.46
C CYS A 79 -9.69 2.51 -0.64
N ASP A 80 -10.51 1.48 -0.90
CA ASP A 80 -10.02 0.13 -1.17
C ASP A 80 -10.82 -0.54 -2.28
N LEU A 81 -10.17 -1.40 -3.05
CA LEU A 81 -10.80 -2.18 -4.12
C LEU A 81 -11.74 -3.26 -3.56
N SER A 82 -11.50 -3.77 -2.36
CA SER A 82 -12.23 -4.85 -1.72
C SER A 82 -13.45 -4.34 -0.96
N PRO A 83 -14.69 -4.67 -1.40
CA PRO A 83 -15.90 -4.32 -0.65
C PRO A 83 -15.91 -4.90 0.77
N GLY A 84 -15.33 -6.09 0.97
CA GLY A 84 -15.24 -6.73 2.29
C GLY A 84 -14.31 -5.98 3.24
N MET A 85 -13.17 -5.45 2.75
CA MET A 85 -12.29 -4.58 3.53
C MET A 85 -12.98 -3.29 3.92
N VAL A 86 -13.65 -2.62 2.98
CA VAL A 86 -14.42 -1.39 3.20
C VAL A 86 -15.53 -1.61 4.22
N ALA A 87 -16.30 -2.70 4.10
CA ALA A 87 -17.35 -3.03 5.04
C ALA A 87 -16.83 -3.26 6.47
N GLU A 88 -15.73 -3.98 6.60
CA GLU A 88 -15.07 -4.21 7.89
C GLU A 88 -14.47 -2.91 8.47
N GLY A 89 -13.89 -2.06 7.62
CA GLY A 89 -13.39 -0.74 7.99
C GLY A 89 -14.48 0.15 8.56
N ARG A 90 -15.59 0.30 7.84
CA ARG A 90 -16.78 1.05 8.30
C ARG A 90 -17.34 0.55 9.65
N ARG A 91 -17.30 -0.77 9.83
CA ARG A 91 -17.75 -1.37 11.10
C ARG A 91 -16.83 -1.02 12.27
N ARG A 92 -15.51 -0.99 12.04
CA ARG A 92 -14.50 -0.71 13.09
C ARG A 92 -14.35 0.78 13.37
N HIS A 93 -14.44 1.58 12.32
CA HIS A 93 -14.09 3.00 12.30
C HIS A 93 -15.18 3.81 11.62
N PRO A 94 -16.37 3.93 12.27
CA PRO A 94 -17.53 4.64 11.68
C PRO A 94 -17.26 6.14 11.49
N GLU A 95 -16.23 6.67 12.12
CA GLU A 95 -15.78 8.07 12.00
C GLU A 95 -14.98 8.35 10.72
N ILE A 96 -14.53 7.31 10.01
CA ILE A 96 -13.74 7.45 8.77
C ILE A 96 -14.64 7.25 7.56
N GLU A 97 -14.50 8.09 6.56
CA GLU A 97 -15.13 7.90 5.25
C GLU A 97 -14.45 6.75 4.49
N PHE A 98 -15.20 5.68 4.18
CA PHE A 98 -14.71 4.57 3.37
C PHE A 98 -15.40 4.52 2.01
N VAL A 99 -14.61 4.39 0.94
CA VAL A 99 -15.08 4.31 -0.45
C VAL A 99 -14.54 3.03 -1.10
N VAL A 100 -15.39 2.33 -1.86
CA VAL A 100 -14.93 1.26 -2.74
C VAL A 100 -14.47 1.89 -4.05
N GLY A 101 -13.20 1.66 -4.44
CA GLY A 101 -12.65 2.26 -5.66
C GLY A 101 -11.42 1.53 -6.17
N ASP A 102 -11.23 1.61 -7.50
CA ASP A 102 -10.05 1.11 -8.18
C ASP A 102 -9.01 2.24 -8.28
N ALA A 103 -7.77 1.96 -7.88
CA ALA A 103 -6.67 2.93 -7.96
C ALA A 103 -6.36 3.38 -9.40
N MET A 104 -6.80 2.62 -10.41
CA MET A 104 -6.65 2.98 -11.83
C MET A 104 -7.80 3.86 -12.36
N ALA A 105 -8.88 4.04 -11.59
CA ALA A 105 -10.05 4.84 -11.95
C ALA A 105 -10.73 5.34 -10.68
N LEU A 106 -10.12 6.33 -10.03
CA LEU A 106 -10.54 6.83 -8.73
C LEU A 106 -11.85 7.62 -8.82
N PRO A 107 -12.86 7.34 -7.97
CA PRO A 107 -14.16 8.01 -8.00
C PRO A 107 -14.13 9.39 -7.31
N PHE A 108 -13.07 10.16 -7.53
CA PHE A 108 -12.86 11.48 -6.95
C PHE A 108 -12.60 12.53 -8.02
N ALA A 109 -12.88 13.79 -7.72
CA ALA A 109 -12.60 14.92 -8.59
C ALA A 109 -11.09 15.15 -8.76
N ASP A 110 -10.73 15.90 -9.80
CA ASP A 110 -9.36 16.39 -9.98
C ASP A 110 -9.00 17.34 -8.84
N ALA A 111 -7.75 17.25 -8.37
CA ALA A 111 -7.20 18.13 -7.34
C ALA A 111 -8.06 18.18 -6.04
N ASP A 112 -8.56 17.05 -5.58
CA ASP A 112 -9.39 16.94 -4.38
C ASP A 112 -8.57 16.78 -3.07
N PHE A 113 -7.36 16.21 -3.14
CA PHE A 113 -6.56 15.85 -1.98
C PHE A 113 -5.22 16.58 -1.90
N ASP A 114 -4.82 16.93 -0.68
CA ASP A 114 -3.50 17.52 -0.40
C ASP A 114 -2.42 16.43 -0.33
N VAL A 115 -2.81 15.23 0.11
CA VAL A 115 -1.92 14.08 0.24
C VAL A 115 -2.63 12.83 -0.27
N VAL A 116 -1.94 12.07 -1.11
CA VAL A 116 -2.33 10.69 -1.46
C VAL A 116 -1.30 9.75 -0.87
N THR A 117 -1.75 8.67 -0.25
CA THR A 117 -0.86 7.62 0.28
C THR A 117 -1.35 6.24 -0.11
N ILE A 118 -0.41 5.31 -0.30
CA ILE A 118 -0.71 3.90 -0.52
C ILE A 118 0.33 3.05 0.21
N SER A 119 -0.14 2.12 1.04
CA SER A 119 0.72 1.26 1.84
C SER A 119 0.50 -0.21 1.51
N TYR A 120 1.53 -0.88 0.99
CA TYR A 120 1.56 -2.33 0.66
C TYR A 120 0.48 -2.78 -0.33
N GLY A 121 -0.11 -1.83 -1.08
CA GLY A 121 -1.19 -2.08 -2.03
C GLY A 121 -0.76 -1.96 -3.49
N LEU A 122 0.19 -1.08 -3.81
CA LEU A 122 0.51 -0.69 -5.18
C LEU A 122 1.03 -1.86 -6.03
N ARG A 123 1.77 -2.80 -5.44
CA ARG A 123 2.24 -4.01 -6.13
C ARG A 123 1.11 -4.92 -6.63
N ASN A 124 -0.10 -4.77 -6.07
CA ASN A 124 -1.28 -5.56 -6.44
C ASN A 124 -2.13 -4.88 -7.53
N VAL A 125 -1.81 -3.64 -7.89
CA VAL A 125 -2.49 -2.91 -8.97
C VAL A 125 -2.02 -3.44 -10.33
N GLN A 126 -2.96 -3.66 -11.23
CA GLN A 126 -2.70 -4.26 -12.55
C GLN A 126 -1.79 -3.38 -13.40
N ASP A 127 -2.10 -2.08 -13.47
CA ASP A 127 -1.29 -1.07 -14.16
C ASP A 127 -0.83 0.00 -13.17
N THR A 128 0.43 -0.11 -12.76
CA THR A 128 1.07 0.82 -11.81
C THR A 128 1.17 2.23 -12.39
N ALA A 129 1.41 2.37 -13.72
CA ALA A 129 1.54 3.68 -14.35
C ALA A 129 0.19 4.40 -14.39
N ALA A 130 -0.90 3.69 -14.75
CA ALA A 130 -2.26 4.23 -14.71
C ALA A 130 -2.65 4.66 -13.28
N ALA A 131 -2.34 3.85 -12.26
CA ALA A 131 -2.62 4.22 -10.88
C ALA A 131 -1.84 5.46 -10.43
N LEU A 132 -0.56 5.57 -10.77
CA LEU A 132 0.26 6.75 -10.43
C LEU A 132 -0.25 8.02 -11.13
N ALA A 133 -0.79 7.90 -12.35
CA ALA A 133 -1.42 9.01 -13.07
C ALA A 133 -2.76 9.43 -12.42
N GLU A 134 -3.59 8.46 -12.01
CA GLU A 134 -4.83 8.76 -11.26
C GLU A 134 -4.55 9.41 -9.90
N MET A 135 -3.53 8.91 -9.18
CA MET A 135 -3.08 9.57 -7.96
C MET A 135 -2.63 11.02 -8.21
N ALA A 136 -1.96 11.29 -9.34
CA ALA A 136 -1.58 12.65 -9.71
C ALA A 136 -2.82 13.51 -10.05
N ARG A 137 -3.79 12.96 -10.78
CA ARG A 137 -5.02 13.66 -11.15
C ARG A 137 -5.81 14.15 -9.93
N VAL A 138 -5.97 13.28 -8.92
CA VAL A 138 -6.75 13.62 -7.71
C VAL A 138 -5.97 14.45 -6.70
N THR A 139 -4.66 14.61 -6.87
CA THR A 139 -3.80 15.38 -5.98
C THR A 139 -3.79 16.85 -6.40
N ARG A 140 -3.90 17.77 -5.46
CA ARG A 140 -3.78 19.23 -5.69
C ARG A 140 -2.38 19.58 -6.17
N PRO A 141 -2.21 20.62 -7.00
CA PRO A 141 -0.91 21.24 -7.24
C PRO A 141 -0.19 21.54 -5.91
N GLY A 142 1.11 21.21 -5.82
CA GLY A 142 1.87 21.28 -4.57
C GLY A 142 1.61 20.13 -3.59
N GLY A 143 0.61 19.28 -3.82
CA GLY A 143 0.31 18.13 -3.00
C GLY A 143 1.35 17.02 -3.13
N ARG A 144 1.27 16.01 -2.25
CA ARG A 144 2.30 14.96 -2.17
C ARG A 144 1.73 13.55 -2.25
N LEU A 145 2.54 12.64 -2.81
CA LEU A 145 2.32 11.20 -2.78
C LEU A 145 3.32 10.55 -1.84
N VAL A 146 2.83 9.60 -1.02
CA VAL A 146 3.66 8.75 -0.17
C VAL A 146 3.32 7.29 -0.46
N ILE A 147 4.32 6.50 -0.85
CA ILE A 147 4.19 5.07 -1.14
C ILE A 147 5.05 4.30 -0.16
N ALA A 148 4.45 3.46 0.67
CA ALA A 148 5.15 2.47 1.48
C ALA A 148 4.97 1.09 0.84
N GLU A 149 6.05 0.46 0.34
CA GLU A 149 5.93 -0.82 -0.33
C GLU A 149 7.17 -1.70 -0.10
N PHE A 150 6.97 -3.01 -0.24
CA PHE A 150 8.09 -3.95 -0.28
C PHE A 150 9.03 -3.62 -1.42
N SER A 151 10.31 -3.96 -1.25
CA SER A 151 11.31 -3.66 -2.25
C SER A 151 12.48 -4.66 -2.19
N THR A 152 13.53 -4.39 -2.93
CA THR A 152 14.70 -5.26 -3.01
C THR A 152 15.77 -4.84 -2.00
N PRO A 153 16.25 -5.74 -1.12
CA PRO A 153 17.32 -5.41 -0.17
C PRO A 153 18.56 -4.85 -0.86
N VAL A 154 19.11 -3.78 -0.27
CA VAL A 154 20.26 -3.05 -0.87
C VAL A 154 21.53 -3.93 -0.91
N ARG A 155 21.79 -4.70 0.15
CA ARG A 155 22.98 -5.56 0.24
C ARG A 155 22.77 -6.88 -0.49
N ARG A 156 23.68 -7.22 -1.42
CA ARG A 156 23.61 -8.46 -2.23
C ARG A 156 23.46 -9.74 -1.39
N ALA A 157 24.19 -9.85 -0.28
CA ALA A 157 24.11 -11.00 0.62
C ALA A 157 22.69 -11.15 1.21
N LEU A 158 22.03 -10.04 1.55
CA LEU A 158 20.68 -10.05 2.10
C LEU A 158 19.63 -10.43 1.04
N ARG A 159 19.87 -10.14 -0.24
CA ARG A 159 18.95 -10.48 -1.35
C ARG A 159 18.73 -11.99 -1.47
N GLY A 160 19.82 -12.78 -1.36
CA GLY A 160 19.73 -14.25 -1.41
C GLY A 160 18.89 -14.81 -0.26
N LEU A 161 19.18 -14.38 0.98
CA LEU A 161 18.44 -14.78 2.16
C LEU A 161 16.96 -14.38 2.09
N TYR A 162 16.70 -13.16 1.63
CA TYR A 162 15.33 -12.64 1.49
C TYR A 162 14.53 -13.41 0.42
N ARG A 163 15.15 -13.72 -0.72
CA ARG A 163 14.51 -14.57 -1.74
C ARG A 163 14.20 -15.97 -1.23
N PHE A 164 15.12 -16.57 -0.47
CA PHE A 164 14.86 -17.86 0.18
C PHE A 164 13.70 -17.75 1.17
N TYR A 165 13.67 -16.70 1.99
CA TYR A 165 12.56 -16.43 2.91
C TYR A 165 11.22 -16.34 2.16
N LEU A 166 11.14 -15.51 1.12
CA LEU A 166 9.91 -15.32 0.33
C LEU A 166 9.46 -16.60 -0.40
N GLY A 167 10.42 -17.38 -0.92
CA GLY A 167 10.11 -18.56 -1.72
C GLY A 167 9.81 -19.82 -0.90
N ALA A 168 10.39 -19.99 0.28
CA ALA A 168 10.29 -21.20 1.08
C ALA A 168 9.68 -20.98 2.46
N ALA A 169 10.22 -20.06 3.25
CA ALA A 169 9.81 -19.91 4.65
C ALA A 169 8.42 -19.26 4.76
N LEU A 170 8.16 -18.20 4.02
CA LEU A 170 6.89 -17.48 4.04
C LEU A 170 5.69 -18.36 3.65
N PRO A 171 5.71 -19.16 2.56
CA PRO A 171 4.64 -20.09 2.25
C PRO A 171 4.49 -21.20 3.29
N ALA A 172 5.60 -21.67 3.90
CA ALA A 172 5.55 -22.69 4.94
C ALA A 172 4.87 -22.17 6.21
N VAL A 173 5.22 -20.98 6.68
CA VAL A 173 4.57 -20.32 7.82
C VAL A 173 3.11 -20.02 7.51
N GLY A 174 2.80 -19.51 6.29
CA GLY A 174 1.43 -19.26 5.85
C GLY A 174 0.53 -20.49 5.92
N ARG A 175 1.07 -21.70 5.66
CA ARG A 175 0.32 -22.95 5.79
C ARG A 175 -0.04 -23.30 7.25
N LEU A 176 0.77 -22.86 8.21
CA LEU A 176 0.57 -23.15 9.63
C LEU A 176 -0.35 -22.16 10.33
N VAL A 177 -0.30 -20.86 9.94
CA VAL A 177 -0.98 -19.79 10.70
C VAL A 177 -2.15 -19.15 9.98
N SER A 178 -2.35 -19.42 8.67
CA SER A 178 -3.35 -18.72 7.87
C SER A 178 -4.52 -19.61 7.45
N SER A 179 -5.72 -19.00 7.41
CA SER A 179 -6.90 -19.61 6.78
C SER A 179 -6.80 -19.67 5.25
N ASN A 180 -5.86 -18.90 4.63
CA ASN A 180 -5.62 -18.90 3.19
C ASN A 180 -4.11 -18.97 2.85
N PRO A 181 -3.47 -20.15 2.88
CA PRO A 181 -2.05 -20.31 2.57
C PRO A 181 -1.64 -19.84 1.17
N ARG A 182 -2.57 -19.86 0.21
CA ARG A 182 -2.32 -19.43 -1.17
C ARG A 182 -2.07 -17.92 -1.29
N ALA A 183 -2.66 -17.11 -0.40
CA ALA A 183 -2.41 -15.67 -0.35
C ALA A 183 -0.94 -15.35 -0.01
N TYR A 184 -0.28 -16.19 0.80
CA TYR A 184 1.13 -16.00 1.17
C TYR A 184 2.11 -16.42 0.07
N ALA A 185 1.76 -17.44 -0.72
CA ALA A 185 2.51 -17.76 -1.93
C ALA A 185 2.46 -16.58 -2.92
N TYR A 186 1.26 -16.02 -3.14
CA TYR A 186 1.08 -14.83 -3.96
C TYR A 186 1.85 -13.61 -3.40
N LEU A 187 1.85 -13.42 -2.08
CA LEU A 187 2.62 -12.35 -1.44
C LEU A 187 4.11 -12.45 -1.80
N GLY A 188 4.71 -13.62 -1.66
CA GLY A 188 6.11 -13.83 -2.03
C GLY A 188 6.38 -13.59 -3.52
N GLU A 189 5.53 -14.14 -4.39
CA GLU A 189 5.63 -13.97 -5.85
C GLU A 189 5.47 -12.50 -6.26
N SER A 190 4.49 -11.78 -5.70
CA SER A 190 4.24 -10.38 -6.02
C SER A 190 5.38 -9.46 -5.57
N ILE A 191 6.03 -9.75 -4.42
CA ILE A 191 7.20 -9.01 -3.95
C ILE A 191 8.41 -9.26 -4.88
N VAL A 192 8.64 -10.50 -5.31
CA VAL A 192 9.77 -10.83 -6.21
C VAL A 192 9.61 -10.19 -7.59
N ALA A 193 8.37 -10.08 -8.08
CA ALA A 193 8.05 -9.46 -9.36
C ALA A 193 7.98 -7.92 -9.30
N TRP A 194 8.00 -7.33 -8.10
CA TRP A 194 7.87 -5.88 -7.90
C TRP A 194 9.18 -5.15 -8.22
N PRO A 195 9.14 -3.97 -8.85
CA PRO A 195 10.32 -3.15 -9.11
C PRO A 195 11.07 -2.76 -7.83
N ASP A 196 12.37 -2.53 -7.98
CA ASP A 196 13.18 -1.98 -6.90
C ASP A 196 12.92 -0.47 -6.69
N GLN A 197 13.63 0.12 -5.73
CA GLN A 197 13.43 1.49 -5.33
C GLN A 197 13.61 2.49 -6.46
N GLU A 198 14.68 2.33 -7.26
CA GLU A 198 14.98 3.24 -8.37
C GLU A 198 13.97 3.12 -9.51
N ALA A 199 13.56 1.90 -9.82
CA ALA A 199 12.56 1.66 -10.85
C ALA A 199 11.18 2.23 -10.45
N LEU A 200 10.78 2.12 -9.17
CA LEU A 200 9.55 2.76 -8.70
C LEU A 200 9.66 4.30 -8.73
N ALA A 201 10.80 4.86 -8.31
CA ALA A 201 11.03 6.30 -8.41
C ALA A 201 10.96 6.80 -9.87
N ALA A 202 11.49 6.04 -10.83
CA ALA A 202 11.38 6.35 -12.25
C ALA A 202 9.92 6.34 -12.75
N LEU A 203 9.11 5.36 -12.32
CA LEU A 203 7.67 5.33 -12.62
C LEU A 203 6.93 6.54 -12.05
N MET A 204 7.24 6.95 -10.83
CA MET A 204 6.69 8.17 -10.23
C MET A 204 7.06 9.41 -11.05
N HIS A 205 8.34 9.54 -11.47
CA HIS A 205 8.77 10.64 -12.32
C HIS A 205 8.04 10.66 -13.66
N ALA A 206 7.85 9.50 -14.29
CA ALA A 206 7.10 9.36 -15.56
C ALA A 206 5.63 9.78 -15.42
N ALA A 207 5.03 9.55 -14.24
CA ALA A 207 3.66 9.96 -13.93
C ALA A 207 3.53 11.44 -13.51
N GLY A 208 4.59 12.24 -13.60
CA GLY A 208 4.55 13.69 -13.34
C GLY A 208 5.02 14.12 -11.95
N TRP A 209 5.28 13.20 -11.04
CA TRP A 209 5.78 13.51 -9.70
C TRP A 209 7.21 14.08 -9.74
N ARG A 210 7.52 15.06 -8.88
CA ARG A 210 8.81 15.73 -8.78
C ARG A 210 9.40 15.60 -7.38
N GLY A 211 10.72 15.85 -7.27
CA GLY A 211 11.43 15.72 -6.00
C GLY A 211 11.31 14.32 -5.40
N VAL A 212 11.17 13.30 -6.26
CA VAL A 212 11.00 11.93 -5.82
C VAL A 212 12.26 11.45 -5.10
N GLY A 213 12.08 11.01 -3.86
CA GLY A 213 13.11 10.38 -3.07
C GLY A 213 12.56 9.19 -2.30
N TYR A 214 13.44 8.35 -1.79
CA TYR A 214 13.01 7.21 -1.00
C TYR A 214 13.90 6.96 0.22
N LYS A 215 13.32 6.31 1.24
CA LYS A 215 13.99 5.87 2.45
C LYS A 215 13.85 4.35 2.59
N ASN A 216 15.00 3.66 2.64
CA ASN A 216 15.05 2.23 2.88
C ASN A 216 14.83 1.89 4.35
N LEU A 217 13.99 0.90 4.62
CA LEU A 217 13.75 0.32 5.94
C LEU A 217 14.15 -1.14 5.94
N SER A 218 14.60 -1.64 7.09
CA SER A 218 15.04 -3.05 7.26
C SER A 218 16.01 -3.51 6.16
N GLY A 219 17.02 -2.68 5.84
CA GLY A 219 18.00 -2.99 4.80
C GLY A 219 17.47 -2.97 3.37
N GLY A 220 16.33 -2.32 3.13
CA GLY A 220 15.68 -2.19 1.82
C GLY A 220 14.60 -3.24 1.54
N ILE A 221 14.20 -4.04 2.56
CA ILE A 221 13.03 -4.93 2.45
C ILE A 221 11.76 -4.13 2.21
N VAL A 222 11.65 -2.94 2.81
CA VAL A 222 10.60 -1.95 2.57
C VAL A 222 11.27 -0.64 2.19
N ALA A 223 10.65 0.10 1.27
CA ALA A 223 11.02 1.46 0.95
C ALA A 223 9.80 2.38 1.06
N ILE A 224 10.02 3.59 1.57
CA ILE A 224 9.03 4.65 1.56
C ILE A 224 9.47 5.68 0.53
N HIS A 225 8.69 5.82 -0.54
CA HIS A 225 8.87 6.83 -1.56
C HIS A 225 8.01 8.04 -1.27
N ARG A 226 8.50 9.21 -1.62
CA ARG A 226 7.75 10.46 -1.55
C ARG A 226 8.06 11.30 -2.79
N GLY A 227 7.02 11.89 -3.36
CA GLY A 227 7.10 12.86 -4.44
C GLY A 227 6.07 13.96 -4.24
N THR A 228 6.23 15.08 -4.93
CA THR A 228 5.29 16.21 -4.93
C THR A 228 4.76 16.45 -6.34
N LEU A 229 3.51 16.87 -6.46
CA LEU A 229 2.99 17.37 -7.73
C LEU A 229 3.45 18.82 -7.90
N PRO A 230 3.92 19.25 -9.09
CA PRO A 230 4.28 20.64 -9.32
C PRO A 230 3.15 21.60 -8.97
N GLU A 231 3.50 22.78 -8.44
CA GLU A 231 2.59 23.93 -8.44
C GLU A 231 2.37 24.32 -9.89
N GLY A 232 1.12 24.45 -10.32
CA GLY A 232 0.76 24.78 -11.70
C GLY A 232 1.21 26.18 -12.13
#